data_db750595b6b08f371b068b4b72efca1a
#
_entry.id   db750595b6b08f371b068b4b72efca1a
#
_cell.length_a   1.000
_cell.length_b   1.000
_cell.length_c   1.000
_cell.angle_alpha   90.00
_cell.angle_beta   90.00
_cell.angle_gamma   90.00
#
_symmetry.space_group_name_H-M   'P 1'
#
loop_
_entity.id
_entity.type
_entity.pdbx_description
1 polymer ?
#
loop_
_entity_poly.entity_id
_entity_poly.type
_entity_poly.pdbx_seq_one_letter_code
_entity_poly.pdbx_strand_id
1 'polypeptide(L)'
;MNEIAKPAFLNSDYKLVWHDEFDGNEINPDKWSFNSAMSAKSVLNTENKENARIENGKLVLENHRIDDSGSKCRYSTATSLTTYDTMNYRFGYVEMSAKIPFLYGGPWPSFWTKSIGGIRPRTNKDYMVEVDIFEVFSSPNHLAYTLHK
;
A
#
# COMPACT_ATOMS: atom_id res chain seq x y z
N MET A 1 -9.94 22.76 4.20
CA MET A 1 -9.23 21.83 3.28
C MET A 1 -8.20 22.65 2.53
N ASN A 2 -6.94 22.29 2.64
CA ASN A 2 -5.90 22.91 1.82
C ASN A 2 -6.10 22.43 0.37
N GLU A 3 -6.00 23.34 -0.59
CA GLU A 3 -6.07 23.00 -2.00
C GLU A 3 -4.85 22.14 -2.35
N ILE A 4 -5.09 20.97 -2.93
CA ILE A 4 -4.00 20.10 -3.38
C ILE A 4 -3.44 20.66 -4.66
N ALA A 5 -2.20 21.13 -4.60
CA ALA A 5 -1.53 21.70 -5.76
C ALA A 5 -1.22 20.63 -6.80
N LYS A 6 -1.65 20.86 -8.04
CA LYS A 6 -1.25 20.02 -9.17
C LYS A 6 0.25 20.18 -9.42
N PRO A 7 1.01 19.07 -9.57
CA PRO A 7 2.42 19.15 -9.97
C PRO A 7 2.63 19.96 -11.25
N ALA A 8 3.62 20.83 -11.24
CA ALA A 8 3.84 21.80 -12.31
C ALA A 8 4.13 21.18 -13.70
N PHE A 9 4.61 19.93 -13.73
CA PHE A 9 4.87 19.21 -14.98
C PHE A 9 3.61 18.57 -15.61
N LEU A 10 2.48 18.53 -14.90
CA LEU A 10 1.22 18.07 -15.46
C LEU A 10 0.51 19.20 -16.21
N ASN A 11 0.10 18.94 -17.44
CA ASN A 11 -0.64 19.91 -18.24
C ASN A 11 -2.10 20.07 -17.78
N SER A 12 -2.87 20.91 -18.48
CA SER A 12 -4.27 21.24 -18.16
C SER A 12 -5.23 20.04 -18.27
N ASP A 13 -4.85 18.97 -18.98
CA ASP A 13 -5.72 17.81 -19.20
C ASP A 13 -5.83 16.93 -17.96
N TYR A 14 -4.87 17.05 -17.04
CA TYR A 14 -4.91 16.33 -15.78
C TYR A 14 -5.83 17.00 -14.76
N LYS A 15 -6.75 16.22 -14.21
CA LYS A 15 -7.65 16.62 -13.13
C LYS A 15 -7.43 15.69 -11.94
N LEU A 16 -7.47 16.25 -10.73
CA LEU A 16 -7.48 15.45 -9.51
C LEU A 16 -8.81 14.68 -9.45
N VAL A 17 -8.75 13.37 -9.41
CA VAL A 17 -9.91 12.48 -9.38
C VAL A 17 -10.06 11.75 -8.05
N TRP A 18 -8.97 11.57 -7.34
CA TRP A 18 -8.95 10.93 -6.04
C TRP A 18 -7.72 11.35 -5.24
N HIS A 19 -7.88 11.52 -3.95
CA HIS A 19 -6.80 11.77 -3.00
C HIS A 19 -7.20 11.37 -1.59
N ASP A 20 -6.21 11.20 -0.72
CA ASP A 20 -6.40 11.15 0.72
C ASP A 20 -5.21 11.80 1.43
N GLU A 21 -5.49 12.84 2.20
CA GLU A 21 -4.50 13.58 2.98
C GLU A 21 -4.44 13.09 4.43
N PHE A 22 -5.27 12.09 4.76
CA PHE A 22 -5.34 11.47 6.08
C PHE A 22 -5.60 12.47 7.22
N ASP A 23 -6.38 13.52 6.94
CA ASP A 23 -6.72 14.59 7.89
C ASP A 23 -7.86 14.21 8.85
N GLY A 24 -8.44 13.02 8.71
CA GLY A 24 -9.41 12.45 9.62
C GLY A 24 -8.79 11.84 10.89
N ASN A 25 -9.64 11.21 11.70
CA ASN A 25 -9.23 10.52 12.92
C ASN A 25 -9.10 9.00 12.76
N GLU A 26 -9.58 8.49 11.64
CA GLU A 26 -9.54 7.06 11.30
C GLU A 26 -9.48 6.86 9.80
N ILE A 27 -9.08 5.66 9.39
CA ILE A 27 -8.99 5.28 7.98
C ILE A 27 -10.41 5.32 7.38
N ASN A 28 -10.57 6.12 6.34
CA ASN A 28 -11.86 6.34 5.71
C ASN A 28 -12.29 5.09 4.89
N PRO A 29 -13.36 4.39 5.30
CA PRO A 29 -13.82 3.19 4.60
C PRO A 29 -14.42 3.47 3.21
N ASP A 30 -14.80 4.72 2.92
CA ASP A 30 -15.25 5.12 1.58
C ASP A 30 -14.08 5.27 0.58
N LYS A 31 -12.85 5.29 1.09
CA LYS A 31 -11.62 5.40 0.30
C LYS A 31 -10.79 4.13 0.30
N TRP A 32 -10.77 3.43 1.44
CA TRP A 32 -9.86 2.31 1.67
C TRP A 32 -10.58 1.08 2.20
N SER A 33 -10.17 -0.06 1.74
CA SER A 33 -10.50 -1.36 2.33
C SER A 33 -9.23 -2.12 2.71
N PHE A 34 -9.37 -3.04 3.67
CA PHE A 34 -8.28 -3.93 4.05
C PHE A 34 -8.28 -5.17 3.16
N ASN A 35 -7.12 -5.52 2.64
CA ASN A 35 -6.94 -6.75 1.88
C ASN A 35 -6.28 -7.83 2.74
N SER A 36 -7.08 -8.69 3.35
CA SER A 36 -6.60 -9.77 4.23
C SER A 36 -5.99 -10.96 3.47
N ALA A 37 -6.06 -11.00 2.15
CA ALA A 37 -5.67 -12.16 1.35
C ALA A 37 -4.14 -12.39 1.23
N MET A 38 -3.30 -11.49 1.74
CA MET A 38 -1.85 -11.54 1.56
C MET A 38 -1.08 -12.02 2.79
N SER A 39 -1.61 -13.00 3.53
CA SER A 39 -0.87 -13.58 4.67
C SER A 39 0.23 -14.53 4.21
N ALA A 40 1.47 -14.26 4.59
CA ALA A 40 2.58 -15.19 4.48
C ALA A 40 2.79 -15.96 5.80
N LYS A 41 3.49 -17.09 5.76
CA LYS A 41 3.72 -17.95 6.96
C LYS A 41 4.41 -17.23 8.13
N SER A 42 5.16 -16.17 7.85
CA SER A 42 5.91 -15.37 8.83
C SER A 42 5.24 -14.02 9.16
N VAL A 43 4.14 -13.70 8.51
CA VAL A 43 3.47 -12.41 8.66
C VAL A 43 2.00 -12.65 8.93
N LEU A 44 1.49 -12.13 10.03
CA LEU A 44 0.08 -12.10 10.37
C LEU A 44 -0.47 -10.73 9.96
N ASN A 45 -1.22 -10.69 8.87
CA ASN A 45 -1.93 -9.49 8.48
C ASN A 45 -3.11 -9.25 9.41
N THR A 46 -3.25 -8.03 9.89
CA THR A 46 -4.31 -7.64 10.81
C THR A 46 -4.99 -6.36 10.35
N GLU A 47 -6.25 -6.24 10.66
CA GLU A 47 -7.03 -4.99 10.53
C GLU A 47 -7.02 -4.21 11.85
N ASN A 48 -6.03 -4.49 12.70
CA ASN A 48 -5.94 -3.88 14.01
C ASN A 48 -5.47 -2.42 13.90
N LYS A 49 -6.08 -1.54 14.67
CA LYS A 49 -5.69 -0.12 14.79
C LYS A 49 -4.25 0.07 15.29
N GLU A 50 -3.68 -0.92 15.96
CA GLU A 50 -2.28 -0.92 16.35
C GLU A 50 -1.34 -1.00 15.13
N ASN A 51 -1.78 -1.70 14.07
CA ASN A 51 -0.99 -1.87 12.85
C ASN A 51 -1.32 -0.84 11.75
N ALA A 52 -2.54 -0.28 11.76
CA ALA A 52 -2.96 0.71 10.77
C ALA A 52 -3.87 1.76 11.44
N ARG A 53 -3.46 3.02 11.44
CA ARG A 53 -4.20 4.12 12.06
C ARG A 53 -3.89 5.45 11.41
N ILE A 54 -4.74 6.43 11.67
CA ILE A 54 -4.43 7.83 11.38
C ILE A 54 -3.84 8.46 12.64
N GLU A 55 -2.72 9.12 12.49
CA GLU A 55 -2.02 9.79 13.57
C GLU A 55 -1.32 11.05 13.06
N ASN A 56 -1.63 12.20 13.67
CA ASN A 56 -1.07 13.51 13.32
C ASN A 56 -1.18 13.85 11.82
N GLY A 57 -2.34 13.58 11.22
CA GLY A 57 -2.60 13.84 9.81
C GLY A 57 -1.78 12.94 8.86
N LYS A 58 -1.53 11.70 9.26
CA LYS A 58 -0.80 10.71 8.48
C LYS A 58 -1.37 9.33 8.67
N LEU A 59 -1.35 8.54 7.61
CA LEU A 59 -1.52 7.10 7.72
C LEU A 59 -0.24 6.49 8.29
N VAL A 60 -0.37 5.79 9.40
CA VAL A 60 0.71 5.00 10.01
C VAL A 60 0.42 3.53 9.78
N LEU A 61 1.34 2.85 9.09
CA LEU A 61 1.37 1.39 8.94
C LEU A 61 2.53 0.86 9.75
N GLU A 62 2.27 -0.03 10.70
CA GLU A 62 3.25 -0.46 11.70
C GLU A 62 3.32 -1.98 11.79
N ASN A 63 4.53 -2.49 11.87
CA ASN A 63 4.79 -3.91 12.09
C ASN A 63 5.21 -4.14 13.54
N HIS A 64 4.58 -5.09 14.20
CA HIS A 64 4.93 -5.52 15.55
C HIS A 64 5.50 -6.94 15.54
N ARG A 65 6.57 -7.14 16.29
CA ARG A 65 7.12 -8.48 16.50
C ARG A 65 6.21 -9.26 17.43
N ILE A 66 5.74 -10.43 16.97
CA ILE A 66 4.79 -11.25 17.74
C ILE A 66 5.52 -12.34 18.53
N ASP A 67 6.53 -12.96 17.95
CA ASP A 67 7.20 -14.12 18.52
C ASP A 67 8.72 -14.05 18.24
N ASP A 68 9.49 -14.36 19.27
CA ASP A 68 10.96 -14.38 19.26
C ASP A 68 11.53 -15.78 19.52
N SER A 69 10.68 -16.80 19.59
CA SER A 69 11.08 -18.19 19.85
C SER A 69 11.76 -18.81 18.62
N GLY A 70 13.07 -18.68 18.53
CA GLY A 70 13.91 -19.39 17.55
C GLY A 70 14.20 -18.61 16.26
N SER A 71 14.69 -19.31 15.23
CA SER A 71 15.17 -18.74 13.97
C SER A 71 14.11 -18.16 13.03
N LYS A 72 12.84 -18.10 13.45
CA LYS A 72 11.71 -17.60 12.65
C LYS A 72 10.96 -16.53 13.40
N CYS A 73 11.41 -15.29 13.26
CA CYS A 73 10.63 -14.14 13.73
C CYS A 73 9.27 -14.10 13.03
N ARG A 74 8.22 -13.89 13.81
CA ARG A 74 6.88 -13.59 13.30
C ARG A 74 6.54 -12.13 13.60
N TYR A 75 5.90 -11.50 12.63
CA TYR A 75 5.44 -10.12 12.77
C TYR A 75 3.94 -10.05 12.54
N SER A 76 3.25 -9.19 13.28
CA SER A 76 1.98 -8.65 12.84
C SER A 76 2.24 -7.43 11.98
N THR A 77 1.49 -7.27 10.94
CA THR A 77 1.55 -6.09 10.08
C THR A 77 0.14 -5.68 9.71
N ALA A 78 -0.03 -4.42 9.36
CA ALA A 78 -1.24 -3.99 8.71
C ALA A 78 -1.45 -4.81 7.43
N THR A 79 -2.66 -5.23 7.18
CA THR A 79 -3.03 -5.71 5.85
C THR A 79 -2.83 -4.60 4.83
N SER A 80 -2.61 -4.95 3.59
CA SER A 80 -2.56 -3.96 2.52
C SER A 80 -3.86 -3.15 2.50
N LEU A 81 -3.74 -1.84 2.56
CA LEU A 81 -4.85 -0.96 2.23
C LEU A 81 -5.00 -0.89 0.72
N THR A 82 -6.21 -1.00 0.25
CA THR A 82 -6.51 -1.01 -1.18
C THR A 82 -7.72 -0.13 -1.51
N THR A 83 -7.72 0.42 -2.71
CA THR A 83 -8.85 1.14 -3.29
C THR A 83 -9.73 0.26 -4.17
N TYR A 84 -9.61 -1.06 -4.09
CA TYR A 84 -10.22 -2.02 -5.00
C TYR A 84 -11.73 -1.81 -5.21
N ASP A 85 -12.47 -1.58 -4.13
CA ASP A 85 -13.93 -1.41 -4.18
C ASP A 85 -14.35 0.06 -4.25
N THR A 86 -13.42 0.99 -4.10
CA THR A 86 -13.72 2.41 -3.94
C THR A 86 -13.26 3.25 -5.13
N MET A 87 -12.11 2.95 -5.72
CA MET A 87 -11.58 3.68 -6.85
C MET A 87 -10.69 2.81 -7.73
N ASN A 88 -10.98 2.83 -9.02
CA ASN A 88 -10.17 2.16 -10.04
C ASN A 88 -9.83 3.16 -11.14
N TYR A 89 -8.66 3.03 -11.73
CA TYR A 89 -8.23 3.87 -12.84
C TYR A 89 -7.56 3.03 -13.93
N ARG A 90 -7.49 3.57 -15.12
CA ARG A 90 -6.85 2.92 -16.26
C ARG A 90 -5.60 3.66 -16.71
N PHE A 91 -5.62 4.97 -16.65
CA PHE A 91 -4.54 5.87 -17.02
C PHE A 91 -4.48 7.00 -16.01
N GLY A 92 -3.33 7.61 -15.86
CA GLY A 92 -3.19 8.78 -15.02
C GLY A 92 -1.83 8.91 -14.38
N TYR A 93 -1.74 9.86 -13.51
CA TYR A 93 -0.61 10.12 -12.64
C TYR A 93 -0.99 9.74 -11.20
N VAL A 94 -0.12 9.04 -10.53
CA VAL A 94 -0.29 8.62 -9.12
C VAL A 94 0.94 9.09 -8.35
N GLU A 95 0.69 9.68 -7.21
CA GLU A 95 1.73 10.19 -6.32
C GLU A 95 1.45 9.79 -4.88
N MET A 96 2.48 9.47 -4.14
CA MET A 96 2.42 9.23 -2.71
C MET A 96 3.62 9.92 -2.03
N SER A 97 3.35 10.62 -0.92
CA SER A 97 4.38 11.07 0.01
C SER A 97 4.46 10.10 1.18
N ALA A 98 5.62 9.48 1.38
CA ALA A 98 5.81 8.50 2.45
C ALA A 98 7.17 8.63 3.12
N LYS A 99 7.19 8.30 4.42
CA LYS A 99 8.40 8.02 5.16
C LYS A 99 8.56 6.52 5.30
N ILE A 100 9.59 5.97 4.67
CA ILE A 100 9.89 4.53 4.71
C ILE A 100 10.88 4.26 5.84
N PRO A 101 10.65 3.23 6.68
CA PRO A 101 11.59 2.88 7.75
C PRO A 101 12.90 2.36 7.17
N PHE A 102 14.00 2.74 7.79
CA PHE A 102 15.36 2.31 7.43
C PHE A 102 15.72 1.04 8.21
N LEU A 103 15.24 -0.11 7.76
CA LEU A 103 15.39 -1.38 8.47
C LEU A 103 15.99 -2.47 7.58
N TYR A 104 16.89 -3.30 8.17
CA TYR A 104 17.36 -4.52 7.56
C TYR A 104 16.45 -5.70 7.95
N GLY A 105 15.88 -6.36 6.96
CA GLY A 105 15.04 -7.55 7.16
C GLY A 105 13.68 -7.27 7.82
N GLY A 106 12.68 -8.02 7.48
CA GLY A 106 11.34 -7.98 8.05
C GLY A 106 10.34 -7.17 7.25
N PRO A 107 10.16 -5.86 7.48
CA PRO A 107 9.15 -5.09 6.76
C PRO A 107 9.42 -5.01 5.26
N TRP A 108 8.34 -5.06 4.50
CA TRP A 108 8.36 -4.92 3.05
C TRP A 108 7.39 -3.79 2.65
N PRO A 109 7.76 -2.53 2.91
CA PRO A 109 6.91 -1.43 2.50
C PRO A 109 6.88 -1.33 0.98
N SER A 110 5.67 -1.20 0.45
CA SER A 110 5.43 -1.12 -0.99
C SER A 110 4.26 -0.21 -1.33
N PHE A 111 4.35 0.41 -2.50
CA PHE A 111 3.28 1.13 -3.14
C PHE A 111 3.15 0.63 -4.56
N TRP A 112 2.02 0.03 -4.87
CA TRP A 112 1.84 -0.75 -6.08
C TRP A 112 0.41 -0.71 -6.58
N THR A 113 0.22 -1.11 -7.81
CA THR A 113 -1.09 -1.20 -8.46
C THR A 113 -1.25 -2.56 -9.10
N LYS A 114 -2.48 -3.03 -9.16
CA LYS A 114 -2.79 -4.34 -9.71
C LYS A 114 -4.05 -4.31 -10.55
N SER A 115 -4.04 -5.02 -11.66
CA SER A 115 -5.25 -5.15 -12.48
C SER A 115 -6.36 -5.86 -11.71
N ILE A 116 -7.60 -5.43 -11.88
CA ILE A 116 -8.78 -6.00 -11.20
C ILE A 116 -8.90 -7.51 -11.44
N GLY A 117 -8.60 -7.99 -12.63
CA GLY A 117 -8.58 -9.43 -12.95
C GLY A 117 -7.60 -10.25 -12.10
N GLY A 118 -6.55 -9.62 -11.57
CA GLY A 118 -5.57 -10.28 -10.71
C GLY A 118 -6.03 -10.59 -9.29
N ILE A 119 -7.15 -10.05 -8.84
CA ILE A 119 -7.69 -10.26 -7.49
C ILE A 119 -8.76 -11.36 -7.49
N ARG A 120 -9.35 -11.65 -8.64
CA ARG A 120 -10.34 -12.74 -8.80
C ARG A 120 -9.67 -14.06 -9.15
N PRO A 121 -10.31 -15.22 -8.87
CA PRO A 121 -9.80 -16.51 -9.32
C PRO A 121 -9.54 -16.47 -10.82
N ARG A 122 -8.33 -16.81 -11.22
CA ARG A 122 -7.90 -16.78 -12.61
C ARG A 122 -8.75 -17.72 -13.46
N THR A 123 -9.37 -17.19 -14.47
CA THR A 123 -9.70 -17.98 -15.66
C THR A 123 -8.46 -17.98 -16.56
N ASN A 124 -8.23 -19.01 -17.34
CA ASN A 124 -7.04 -19.21 -18.21
C ASN A 124 -6.76 -18.07 -19.23
N LYS A 125 -7.45 -16.95 -19.15
CA LYS A 125 -7.40 -15.83 -20.10
C LYS A 125 -7.12 -14.47 -19.45
N ASP A 126 -7.01 -14.40 -18.12
CA ASP A 126 -6.83 -13.13 -17.42
C ASP A 126 -5.34 -12.85 -17.24
N TYR A 127 -4.82 -11.94 -18.01
CA TYR A 127 -3.50 -11.39 -17.80
C TYR A 127 -3.52 -10.51 -16.57
N MET A 128 -2.77 -10.91 -15.56
CA MET A 128 -2.54 -10.08 -14.39
C MET A 128 -1.37 -9.14 -14.68
N VAL A 129 -1.62 -7.85 -14.54
CA VAL A 129 -0.55 -6.85 -14.55
C VAL A 129 -0.46 -6.27 -13.15
N GLU A 130 0.75 -6.24 -12.60
CA GLU A 130 1.08 -5.57 -11.35
C GLU A 130 2.23 -4.61 -11.62
N VAL A 131 2.09 -3.38 -11.15
CA VAL A 131 3.11 -2.35 -11.26
C VAL A 131 3.49 -1.92 -9.88
N ASP A 132 4.70 -2.24 -9.46
CA ASP A 132 5.26 -1.79 -8.19
C ASP A 132 5.92 -0.44 -8.43
N ILE A 133 5.28 0.60 -7.92
CA ILE A 133 5.77 1.98 -8.02
C ILE A 133 7.00 2.13 -7.13
N PHE A 134 7.00 1.47 -5.97
CA PHE A 134 8.21 1.13 -5.24
C PHE A 134 7.98 -0.05 -4.30
N GLU A 135 9.04 -0.77 -4.03
CA GLU A 135 9.15 -1.77 -2.99
C GLU A 135 10.51 -1.64 -2.30
N VAL A 136 10.52 -1.87 -0.98
CA VAL A 136 11.75 -1.96 -0.19
C VAL A 136 11.83 -3.33 0.46
N PHE A 137 12.73 -4.15 -0.01
CA PHE A 137 13.01 -5.47 0.56
C PHE A 137 14.51 -5.72 0.56
N SER A 138 14.98 -6.59 1.46
CA SER A 138 16.38 -7.01 1.60
C SER A 138 17.35 -5.94 2.09
N SER A 139 17.27 -4.70 1.63
CA SER A 139 18.16 -3.62 2.00
C SER A 139 17.44 -2.28 2.02
N PRO A 140 17.62 -1.46 3.07
CA PRO A 140 16.93 -0.16 3.16
C PRO A 140 17.41 0.88 2.14
N ASN A 141 18.57 0.63 1.50
CA ASN A 141 19.13 1.52 0.48
C ASN A 141 18.70 1.16 -0.94
N HIS A 142 17.80 0.20 -1.08
CA HIS A 142 17.39 -0.30 -2.37
C HIS A 142 15.88 -0.17 -2.56
N LEU A 143 15.48 0.71 -3.47
CA LEU A 143 14.12 0.79 -3.99
C LEU A 143 14.04 -0.05 -5.25
N ALA A 144 13.14 -1.01 -5.28
CA ALA A 144 12.81 -1.77 -6.47
C ALA A 144 11.59 -1.16 -7.17
N TYR A 145 11.61 -1.17 -8.49
CA TYR A 145 10.52 -0.80 -9.37
C TYR A 145 10.28 -1.97 -10.31
N THR A 146 9.08 -2.54 -10.31
CA THR A 146 8.85 -3.79 -11.03
C THR A 146 7.56 -3.75 -11.83
N LEU A 147 7.57 -4.38 -13.00
CA LEU A 147 6.38 -4.67 -13.79
C LEU A 147 6.25 -6.18 -13.91
N HIS A 148 5.20 -6.73 -13.33
CA HIS A 148 4.85 -8.15 -13.44
C HIS A 148 3.74 -8.37 -14.49
N LYS A 149 3.90 -9.43 -15.28
CA LYS A 149 2.93 -9.89 -16.29
C LYS A 149 2.57 -11.35 -16.08
#